data_0ff24680e49b36da8a5264c377282ee4
#
_entry.id   0ff24680e49b36da8a5264c377282ee4
#
_cell.length_a   1.000
_cell.length_b   1.000
_cell.length_c   1.000
_cell.angle_alpha   90.00
_cell.angle_beta   90.00
_cell.angle_gamma   90.00
#
_symmetry.space_group_name_H-M   'P 1'
#
loop_
_entity.id
_entity.type
_entity.pdbx_description
1 polymer ?
#
loop_
_entity_poly.entity_id
_entity_poly.type
_entity_poly.pdbx_seq_one_letter_code
_entity_poly.pdbx_strand_id
1 'polypeptide(L)'
;MRKRITVVIYLISITFLSAEVFEGYALFTQGSSPGGGGGGGGTTYLMDHNSTVIKSWSHSQGAASLPYLLPDSSIIYPYRVPNPSMNNGGVGGGIQRITWGNDILWNYIFSNATYQHHHDIEPLPNGNILIIVWEAKTAQEAYDMGRQSIDNPLNMMWSEAILELDPDNGEIVWEWHLWDHLIQDISNSYPNYGVVSEHPELFDINNGTAGSSGGPGGGQGPNGDWMHLNAINYNTELDQIVISSAKQSEIFIMDHSTTTGEAAGHAGGNSGKGGDLLYRWGNPQNYDRGNNNDHILGHQHGVNWIHEGSPGAGNLILFNNHHNSNTSGAVIELETPVDENGNYPIEDGEPWGPESFIMVYNDIFTQMQGGAFRQPNGNTLITDCDDAHIFEINVNGSTQWEYNPSGNYQIPRAQKYGLDYFDQTEESITMEISHSTGWNLVGLPLEVENHSYEFLFPESVDGTLYSFGTGYVQETELLVGTGYWLRFSDDGISIITGSNVYELEISLIEGWNLISGTTDPVDLNNIGDPGGIIISGTFYGFGSGYENVDVLEPGESYWVRTSGAGVITF
;
A
#
# COMPACT_ATOMS: atom_id res chain seq x y z
N MET A 1 -63.29 -0.78 -35.80
CA MET A 1 -61.85 -1.13 -35.88
C MET A 1 -61.25 -1.19 -34.44
N ARG A 2 -61.02 -2.39 -33.92
CA ARG A 2 -60.37 -2.56 -32.63
C ARG A 2 -58.88 -2.69 -32.87
N LYS A 3 -58.06 -1.70 -32.40
CA LYS A 3 -56.60 -1.80 -32.39
C LYS A 3 -56.15 -2.81 -31.35
N ARG A 4 -55.49 -3.88 -31.75
CA ARG A 4 -54.78 -4.79 -30.86
C ARG A 4 -53.43 -4.12 -30.52
N ILE A 5 -53.22 -3.88 -29.22
CA ILE A 5 -51.93 -3.48 -28.66
C ILE A 5 -51.16 -4.77 -28.34
N THR A 6 -50.08 -5.02 -29.05
CA THR A 6 -49.14 -6.11 -28.74
C THR A 6 -48.12 -5.56 -27.75
N VAL A 7 -48.16 -6.01 -26.51
CA VAL A 7 -47.14 -5.73 -25.49
C VAL A 7 -46.05 -6.77 -25.66
N VAL A 8 -44.85 -6.33 -26.07
CA VAL A 8 -43.65 -7.16 -26.08
C VAL A 8 -42.96 -6.98 -24.71
N ILE A 9 -43.01 -8.03 -23.89
CA ILE A 9 -42.29 -8.08 -22.62
C ILE A 9 -40.91 -8.64 -22.93
N TYR A 10 -39.88 -7.77 -22.84
CA TYR A 10 -38.49 -8.20 -22.81
C TYR A 10 -38.21 -8.76 -21.41
N LEU A 11 -38.08 -10.06 -21.30
CA LEU A 11 -37.47 -10.71 -20.14
C LEU A 11 -35.95 -10.46 -20.23
N ILE A 12 -35.45 -9.49 -19.49
CA ILE A 12 -34.02 -9.38 -19.23
C ILE A 12 -33.69 -10.49 -18.24
N SER A 13 -33.09 -11.56 -18.73
CA SER A 13 -32.47 -12.58 -17.88
C SER A 13 -31.23 -11.93 -17.25
N ILE A 14 -31.36 -11.45 -16.02
CA ILE A 14 -30.20 -11.15 -15.19
C ILE A 14 -29.65 -12.53 -14.78
N THR A 15 -28.65 -13.00 -15.50
CA THR A 15 -27.81 -14.09 -15.03
C THR A 15 -27.01 -13.51 -13.88
N PHE A 16 -27.39 -13.82 -12.64
CA PHE A 16 -26.48 -13.71 -11.52
C PHE A 16 -25.35 -14.71 -11.79
N LEU A 17 -24.21 -14.22 -12.31
CA LEU A 17 -22.98 -14.96 -12.15
C LEU A 17 -22.75 -15.03 -10.64
N SER A 18 -22.82 -16.24 -10.05
CA SER A 18 -22.22 -16.46 -8.74
C SER A 18 -20.74 -16.14 -8.93
N ALA A 19 -20.22 -15.14 -8.24
CA ALA A 19 -18.82 -14.84 -8.30
C ALA A 19 -18.07 -16.12 -7.87
N GLU A 20 -17.24 -16.64 -8.76
CA GLU A 20 -16.31 -17.72 -8.47
C GLU A 20 -15.24 -17.21 -7.50
N VAL A 21 -14.44 -18.10 -6.91
CA VAL A 21 -13.29 -17.72 -6.10
C VAL A 21 -12.40 -16.71 -6.85
N PHE A 22 -11.89 -15.70 -6.14
CA PHE A 22 -10.90 -14.82 -6.74
C PHE A 22 -9.62 -15.62 -7.02
N GLU A 23 -9.27 -15.72 -8.30
CA GLU A 23 -8.05 -16.39 -8.74
C GLU A 23 -6.83 -15.55 -8.35
N GLY A 24 -5.98 -16.10 -7.50
CA GLY A 24 -4.82 -15.38 -6.97
C GLY A 24 -4.11 -16.14 -5.87
N TYR A 25 -3.25 -15.44 -5.18
CA TYR A 25 -2.37 -15.97 -4.14
C TYR A 25 -2.75 -15.38 -2.77
N ALA A 26 -3.08 -16.23 -1.80
CA ALA A 26 -3.25 -15.83 -0.40
C ALA A 26 -1.92 -15.83 0.32
N LEU A 27 -1.52 -14.70 0.91
CA LEU A 27 -0.36 -14.57 1.79
C LEU A 27 -0.82 -14.43 3.23
N PHE A 28 -0.25 -15.24 4.12
CA PHE A 28 -0.56 -15.21 5.56
C PHE A 28 0.55 -15.86 6.38
N THR A 29 0.68 -15.49 7.65
CA THR A 29 1.58 -16.17 8.59
C THR A 29 0.77 -17.00 9.58
N GLN A 30 1.03 -18.29 9.61
CA GLN A 30 0.53 -19.23 10.58
C GLN A 30 1.54 -19.39 11.72
N GLY A 31 1.15 -19.07 12.93
CA GLY A 31 1.96 -19.16 14.13
C GLY A 31 1.26 -19.87 15.27
N SER A 32 1.99 -20.22 16.32
CA SER A 32 1.44 -20.73 17.57
C SER A 32 1.18 -19.58 18.52
N SER A 33 -0.09 -19.23 18.71
CA SER A 33 -0.64 -18.28 19.69
C SER A 33 -0.03 -16.86 19.70
N PRO A 34 -0.73 -15.82 19.23
CA PRO A 34 -0.31 -14.41 19.31
C PRO A 34 -0.39 -13.81 20.73
N GLY A 35 -1.18 -14.37 21.62
CA GLY A 35 -1.40 -13.84 22.98
C GLY A 35 -0.49 -14.39 24.06
N GLY A 36 0.16 -15.50 23.82
CA GLY A 36 1.08 -16.10 24.76
C GLY A 36 2.50 -15.55 24.63
N GLY A 37 3.09 -15.04 25.70
CA GLY A 37 4.44 -14.48 25.77
C GLY A 37 5.58 -15.43 25.40
N GLY A 38 5.35 -16.37 24.49
CA GLY A 38 6.33 -17.29 23.92
C GLY A 38 6.66 -16.87 22.50
N GLY A 39 7.85 -16.34 22.27
CA GLY A 39 8.39 -16.02 20.96
C GLY A 39 8.60 -17.25 20.07
N GLY A 40 7.55 -18.03 19.84
CA GLY A 40 7.58 -19.14 18.88
C GLY A 40 7.56 -18.58 17.46
N GLY A 41 8.40 -19.14 16.57
CA GLY A 41 8.40 -18.80 15.16
C GLY A 41 7.08 -19.12 14.48
N GLY A 42 6.91 -18.63 13.27
CA GLY A 42 5.78 -18.91 12.40
C GLY A 42 6.25 -19.35 11.01
N THR A 43 5.29 -19.64 10.16
CA THR A 43 5.56 -19.88 8.74
C THR A 43 4.62 -19.01 7.93
N THR A 44 5.20 -18.16 7.08
CA THR A 44 4.43 -17.45 6.06
C THR A 44 4.23 -18.37 4.87
N TYR A 45 3.01 -18.46 4.39
CA TYR A 45 2.60 -19.22 3.22
C TYR A 45 2.09 -18.28 2.14
N LEU A 46 2.53 -18.52 0.90
CA LEU A 46 1.89 -18.07 -0.31
C LEU A 46 1.16 -19.27 -0.91
N MET A 47 -0.15 -19.18 -1.02
CA MET A 47 -1.04 -20.28 -1.39
C MET A 47 -1.94 -19.86 -2.55
N ASP A 48 -2.08 -20.69 -3.57
CA ASP A 48 -2.99 -20.41 -4.67
C ASP A 48 -4.47 -20.62 -4.30
N HIS A 49 -5.38 -20.22 -5.18
CA HIS A 49 -6.81 -20.39 -5.01
C HIS A 49 -7.28 -21.86 -4.98
N ASN A 50 -6.42 -22.83 -5.34
CA ASN A 50 -6.65 -24.26 -5.20
C ASN A 50 -6.11 -24.82 -3.88
N SER A 51 -5.70 -23.97 -2.95
CA SER A 51 -5.09 -24.31 -1.68
C SER A 51 -3.74 -25.06 -1.81
N THR A 52 -3.03 -24.83 -2.92
CA THR A 52 -1.68 -25.35 -3.11
C THR A 52 -0.67 -24.35 -2.58
N VAL A 53 0.25 -24.81 -1.72
CA VAL A 53 1.35 -23.96 -1.25
C VAL A 53 2.35 -23.75 -2.38
N ILE A 54 2.48 -22.53 -2.84
CA ILE A 54 3.43 -22.11 -3.88
C ILE A 54 4.80 -21.84 -3.27
N LYS A 55 4.81 -21.18 -2.11
CA LYS A 55 6.03 -20.83 -1.38
C LYS A 55 5.77 -20.79 0.13
N SER A 56 6.80 -21.04 0.92
CA SER A 56 6.78 -20.80 2.36
C SER A 56 8.11 -20.23 2.86
N TRP A 57 8.02 -19.38 3.88
CA TRP A 57 9.13 -18.79 4.62
C TRP A 57 8.99 -19.15 6.08
N SER A 58 9.99 -19.80 6.65
CA SER A 58 10.01 -20.17 8.07
C SER A 58 10.73 -19.10 8.89
N HIS A 59 10.09 -18.62 9.94
CA HIS A 59 10.58 -17.55 10.79
C HIS A 59 10.94 -18.06 12.18
N SER A 60 12.02 -17.54 12.75
CA SER A 60 12.40 -17.81 14.14
C SER A 60 11.59 -16.99 15.15
N GLN A 61 11.01 -15.88 14.71
CA GLN A 61 10.19 -14.96 15.50
C GLN A 61 8.75 -14.97 14.98
N GLY A 62 7.78 -14.82 15.89
CA GLY A 62 6.36 -14.75 15.52
C GLY A 62 6.02 -13.43 14.81
N ALA A 63 5.04 -13.46 13.93
CA ALA A 63 4.53 -12.27 13.26
C ALA A 63 3.96 -11.23 14.26
N ALA A 64 4.17 -9.97 13.97
CA ALA A 64 3.47 -8.88 14.66
C ALA A 64 2.07 -8.68 14.06
N SER A 65 1.95 -8.74 12.74
CA SER A 65 0.70 -8.63 11.99
C SER A 65 0.80 -9.31 10.62
N LEU A 66 0.27 -8.68 9.56
CA LEU A 66 0.27 -9.15 8.17
C LEU A 66 1.68 -9.11 7.56
N PRO A 67 2.14 -10.14 6.85
CA PRO A 67 3.24 -10.02 5.92
C PRO A 67 2.77 -9.40 4.60
N TYR A 68 3.66 -8.70 3.90
CA TYR A 68 3.35 -8.09 2.60
C TYR A 68 4.19 -8.75 1.50
N LEU A 69 3.55 -9.14 0.41
CA LEU A 69 4.22 -9.62 -0.80
C LEU A 69 4.62 -8.39 -1.63
N LEU A 70 5.82 -8.42 -2.19
CA LEU A 70 6.28 -7.41 -3.12
C LEU A 70 6.32 -7.98 -4.56
N PRO A 71 6.22 -7.12 -5.58
CA PRO A 71 6.24 -7.58 -6.97
C PRO A 71 7.48 -8.39 -7.35
N ASP A 72 8.66 -8.10 -6.78
CA ASP A 72 9.89 -8.87 -6.96
C ASP A 72 9.91 -10.24 -6.26
N SER A 73 8.76 -10.70 -5.79
CA SER A 73 8.57 -11.96 -5.05
C SER A 73 9.21 -12.02 -3.65
N SER A 74 9.80 -10.94 -3.15
CA SER A 74 10.20 -10.84 -1.76
C SER A 74 9.01 -10.55 -0.86
N ILE A 75 9.18 -10.73 0.46
CA ILE A 75 8.18 -10.35 1.46
C ILE A 75 8.74 -9.34 2.46
N ILE A 76 7.90 -8.43 2.93
CA ILE A 76 8.16 -7.64 4.13
C ILE A 76 7.46 -8.35 5.30
N TYR A 77 8.21 -8.65 6.35
CA TYR A 77 7.76 -9.40 7.50
C TYR A 77 7.95 -8.60 8.79
N PRO A 78 6.88 -8.02 9.34
CA PRO A 78 6.90 -7.43 10.68
C PRO A 78 6.87 -8.53 11.74
N TYR A 79 7.77 -8.49 12.73
CA TYR A 79 7.93 -9.56 13.70
C TYR A 79 8.16 -9.08 15.12
N ARG A 80 7.92 -9.98 16.08
CA ARG A 80 8.12 -9.74 17.50
C ARG A 80 9.58 -9.90 17.90
N VAL A 81 10.18 -8.88 18.48
CA VAL A 81 11.52 -8.99 19.07
C VAL A 81 11.47 -9.75 20.40
N PRO A 82 12.54 -10.48 20.79
CA PRO A 82 12.51 -11.32 22.00
C PRO A 82 12.39 -10.55 23.31
N ASN A 83 12.88 -9.33 23.39
CA ASN A 83 12.86 -8.49 24.61
C ASN A 83 12.45 -7.06 24.25
N PRO A 84 11.17 -6.82 23.99
CA PRO A 84 10.69 -5.50 23.62
C PRO A 84 10.84 -4.50 24.78
N SER A 85 11.14 -3.25 24.45
CA SER A 85 11.27 -2.16 25.43
C SER A 85 9.92 -1.78 26.05
N MET A 86 8.86 -1.85 25.27
CA MET A 86 7.47 -1.72 25.72
C MET A 86 6.73 -3.00 25.30
N ASN A 87 5.99 -3.60 26.22
CA ASN A 87 5.37 -4.89 25.98
C ASN A 87 3.88 -4.88 26.34
N ASN A 88 3.05 -5.01 25.31
CA ASN A 88 1.60 -5.23 25.42
C ASN A 88 1.13 -6.11 24.25
N GLY A 89 -0.18 -6.34 24.11
CA GLY A 89 -0.78 -7.00 22.94
C GLY A 89 -0.30 -6.36 21.64
N GLY A 90 -0.08 -7.18 20.60
CA GLY A 90 0.38 -6.70 19.30
C GLY A 90 1.83 -6.23 19.23
N VAL A 91 2.64 -6.35 20.29
CA VAL A 91 4.04 -5.92 20.26
C VAL A 91 4.79 -6.61 19.12
N GLY A 92 5.51 -5.82 18.33
CA GLY A 92 6.40 -6.23 17.25
C GLY A 92 7.85 -5.91 17.58
N GLY A 93 8.43 -4.95 16.90
CA GLY A 93 9.76 -4.39 17.14
C GLY A 93 10.74 -4.62 16.02
N GLY A 94 10.56 -5.62 15.17
CA GLY A 94 11.41 -5.87 14.01
C GLY A 94 10.63 -5.88 12.71
N ILE A 95 11.28 -5.44 11.63
CA ILE A 95 10.77 -5.48 10.26
C ILE A 95 11.91 -5.96 9.37
N GLN A 96 11.67 -6.95 8.52
CA GLN A 96 12.68 -7.47 7.60
C GLN A 96 12.10 -7.73 6.22
N ARG A 97 12.94 -7.56 5.20
CA ARG A 97 12.65 -7.97 3.83
C ARG A 97 13.37 -9.29 3.54
N ILE A 98 12.64 -10.26 3.02
CA ILE A 98 13.14 -11.62 2.79
C ILE A 98 12.88 -11.98 1.33
N THR A 99 13.92 -12.43 0.63
CA THR A 99 13.82 -12.86 -0.77
C THR A 99 13.01 -14.15 -0.92
N TRP A 100 12.65 -14.47 -2.15
CA TRP A 100 12.13 -15.79 -2.49
C TRP A 100 13.08 -16.92 -2.07
N GLY A 101 14.40 -16.70 -2.12
CA GLY A 101 15.44 -17.65 -1.69
C GLY A 101 15.57 -17.82 -0.17
N ASN A 102 14.85 -17.06 0.64
CA ASN A 102 14.94 -16.94 2.10
C ASN A 102 16.17 -16.15 2.59
N ASP A 103 16.81 -15.35 1.75
CA ASP A 103 17.86 -14.44 2.17
C ASP A 103 17.23 -13.18 2.75
N ILE A 104 17.78 -12.67 3.85
CA ILE A 104 17.35 -11.41 4.45
C ILE A 104 18.11 -10.28 3.75
N LEU A 105 17.40 -9.41 3.03
CA LEU A 105 17.97 -8.26 2.36
C LEU A 105 18.29 -7.14 3.35
N TRP A 106 17.36 -6.85 4.26
CA TRP A 106 17.55 -5.88 5.34
C TRP A 106 16.69 -6.26 6.56
N ASN A 107 17.05 -5.71 7.72
CA ASN A 107 16.37 -5.94 8.98
C ASN A 107 16.53 -4.72 9.89
N TYR A 108 15.43 -4.07 10.22
CA TYR A 108 15.37 -2.90 11.08
C TYR A 108 14.69 -3.21 12.40
N ILE A 109 15.19 -2.61 13.49
CA ILE A 109 14.66 -2.81 14.85
C ILE A 109 14.17 -1.47 15.42
N PHE A 110 12.88 -1.40 15.65
CA PHE A 110 12.20 -0.30 16.34
C PHE A 110 11.76 -0.76 17.73
N SER A 111 12.71 -0.93 18.62
CA SER A 111 12.51 -1.35 20.01
C SER A 111 13.59 -0.73 20.90
N ASN A 112 13.33 0.45 21.42
CA ASN A 112 14.24 1.23 22.27
C ASN A 112 13.46 1.97 23.37
N ALA A 113 14.10 2.82 24.15
CA ALA A 113 13.48 3.52 25.25
C ALA A 113 12.42 4.56 24.83
N THR A 114 12.47 5.03 23.58
CA THR A 114 11.55 6.04 23.04
C THR A 114 10.45 5.40 22.21
N TYR A 115 10.80 4.47 21.32
CA TYR A 115 9.88 3.86 20.35
C TYR A 115 9.84 2.35 20.45
N GLN A 116 8.66 1.79 20.26
CA GLN A 116 8.44 0.35 20.12
C GLN A 116 7.42 0.10 19.01
N HIS A 117 7.87 -0.50 17.89
CA HIS A 117 6.94 -0.96 16.87
C HIS A 117 5.96 -1.98 17.43
N HIS A 118 4.70 -1.83 17.06
CA HIS A 118 3.63 -2.77 17.39
C HIS A 118 2.62 -2.90 16.24
N HIS A 119 1.94 -4.02 16.19
CA HIS A 119 0.91 -4.37 15.22
C HIS A 119 1.41 -4.23 13.78
N ASP A 120 1.04 -3.17 13.08
CA ASP A 120 0.99 -3.10 11.64
C ASP A 120 2.04 -2.17 11.04
N ILE A 121 2.30 -2.38 9.77
CA ILE A 121 3.10 -1.55 8.89
C ILE A 121 2.33 -1.39 7.58
N GLU A 122 2.70 -0.41 6.75
CA GLU A 122 2.17 -0.26 5.40
C GLU A 122 3.29 0.08 4.42
N PRO A 123 3.62 -0.80 3.48
CA PRO A 123 4.54 -0.48 2.39
C PRO A 123 3.94 0.55 1.44
N LEU A 124 4.71 1.59 1.12
CA LEU A 124 4.31 2.66 0.22
C LEU A 124 4.77 2.39 -1.23
N PRO A 125 4.11 2.99 -2.23
CA PRO A 125 4.52 2.85 -3.64
C PRO A 125 5.95 3.33 -3.94
N ASN A 126 6.47 4.29 -3.17
CA ASN A 126 7.86 4.78 -3.29
C ASN A 126 8.91 3.84 -2.67
N GLY A 127 8.50 2.67 -2.16
CA GLY A 127 9.37 1.70 -1.50
C GLY A 127 9.58 1.94 -0.01
N ASN A 128 9.16 3.07 0.53
CA ASN A 128 9.20 3.37 1.96
C ASN A 128 8.16 2.56 2.73
N ILE A 129 8.24 2.58 4.06
CA ILE A 129 7.35 1.81 4.93
C ILE A 129 6.83 2.68 6.06
N LEU A 130 5.50 2.81 6.17
CA LEU A 130 4.86 3.39 7.35
C LEU A 130 4.86 2.37 8.49
N ILE A 131 5.20 2.83 9.70
CA ILE A 131 5.37 1.99 10.88
C ILE A 131 4.60 2.60 12.04
N ILE A 132 3.70 1.83 12.66
CA ILE A 132 3.05 2.23 13.92
C ILE A 132 4.02 1.97 15.08
N VAL A 133 4.24 2.97 15.93
CA VAL A 133 5.06 2.82 17.13
C VAL A 133 4.38 3.40 18.36
N TRP A 134 4.49 2.71 19.50
CA TRP A 134 4.32 3.37 20.79
C TRP A 134 5.46 4.34 21.01
N GLU A 135 5.13 5.54 21.45
CA GLU A 135 6.06 6.57 21.88
C GLU A 135 5.99 6.76 23.39
N ALA A 136 7.10 6.56 24.09
CA ALA A 136 7.16 6.62 25.53
C ALA A 136 7.08 8.07 26.05
N LYS A 137 6.07 8.39 26.84
CA LYS A 137 5.94 9.64 27.61
C LYS A 137 5.93 9.31 29.09
N THR A 138 6.65 10.10 29.89
CA THR A 138 6.60 10.01 31.34
C THR A 138 5.27 10.54 31.89
N ALA A 139 4.88 10.12 33.07
CA ALA A 139 3.71 10.68 33.74
C ALA A 139 3.80 12.21 33.91
N GLN A 140 5.02 12.75 34.13
CA GLN A 140 5.20 14.20 34.27
C GLN A 140 4.91 14.94 32.98
N GLU A 141 5.41 14.45 31.83
CA GLU A 141 5.10 15.02 30.52
C GLU A 141 3.59 15.01 30.25
N ALA A 142 2.91 13.90 30.57
CA ALA A 142 1.47 13.80 30.43
C ALA A 142 0.71 14.79 31.33
N TYR A 143 1.15 14.95 32.58
CA TYR A 143 0.56 15.95 33.50
C TYR A 143 0.80 17.38 33.06
N ASP A 144 1.96 17.68 32.49
CA ASP A 144 2.29 18.99 31.92
C ASP A 144 1.42 19.35 30.71
N MET A 145 0.87 18.32 30.00
CA MET A 145 -0.12 18.46 28.95
C MET A 145 -1.58 18.38 29.45
N GLY A 146 -1.80 18.32 30.77
CA GLY A 146 -3.15 18.36 31.36
C GLY A 146 -3.81 17.01 31.60
N ARG A 147 -3.08 15.88 31.45
CA ARG A 147 -3.57 14.55 31.86
C ARG A 147 -3.86 14.56 33.36
N GLN A 148 -5.02 14.03 33.78
CA GLN A 148 -5.44 14.08 35.19
C GLN A 148 -4.95 12.87 36.01
N SER A 149 -4.77 11.70 35.38
CA SER A 149 -4.30 10.50 36.08
C SER A 149 -3.52 9.57 35.17
N ILE A 150 -2.51 8.92 35.76
CA ILE A 150 -1.79 7.79 35.20
C ILE A 150 -1.80 6.67 36.25
N ASP A 151 -2.62 5.65 36.04
CA ASP A 151 -2.91 4.61 37.03
C ASP A 151 -2.18 3.28 36.72
N ASN A 152 -0.95 3.36 36.21
CA ASN A 152 -0.12 2.19 35.97
C ASN A 152 1.21 2.28 36.74
N PRO A 153 1.79 1.13 37.17
CA PRO A 153 3.00 1.10 38.01
C PRO A 153 4.26 1.61 37.33
N LEU A 154 4.24 1.74 35.98
CA LEU A 154 5.37 2.26 35.22
C LEU A 154 5.49 3.78 35.33
N ASN A 155 4.43 4.48 35.75
CA ASN A 155 4.31 5.94 35.67
C ASN A 155 4.63 6.48 34.27
N MET A 156 4.09 5.82 33.25
CA MET A 156 4.29 6.09 31.85
C MET A 156 2.95 6.17 31.14
N MET A 157 2.90 6.96 30.07
CA MET A 157 1.85 6.95 29.06
C MET A 157 2.53 6.69 27.72
N TRP A 158 2.14 5.61 27.05
CA TRP A 158 2.63 5.34 25.71
C TRP A 158 1.67 5.98 24.74
N SER A 159 2.13 7.08 24.14
CA SER A 159 1.47 7.73 23.03
C SER A 159 1.70 6.92 21.75
N GLU A 160 1.27 7.46 20.63
CA GLU A 160 1.45 6.83 19.33
C GLU A 160 2.20 7.75 18.39
N ALA A 161 3.00 7.16 17.49
CA ALA A 161 3.54 7.85 16.35
C ALA A 161 3.49 6.95 15.09
N ILE A 162 3.53 7.57 13.94
CA ILE A 162 3.72 6.91 12.65
C ILE A 162 5.04 7.41 12.09
N LEU A 163 5.92 6.47 11.76
CA LEU A 163 7.23 6.76 11.18
C LEU A 163 7.27 6.23 9.74
N GLU A 164 7.79 7.00 8.80
CA GLU A 164 8.09 6.54 7.46
C GLU A 164 9.58 6.22 7.36
N LEU A 165 9.88 4.95 7.14
CA LEU A 165 11.23 4.44 6.96
C LEU A 165 11.57 4.36 5.48
N ASP A 166 12.70 4.97 5.09
CA ASP A 166 13.40 4.64 3.85
C ASP A 166 14.25 3.38 4.09
N PRO A 167 13.89 2.21 3.51
CA PRO A 167 14.61 0.97 3.78
C PRO A 167 15.98 0.87 3.08
N ASP A 168 16.30 1.74 2.14
CA ASP A 168 17.57 1.71 1.42
C ASP A 168 18.72 2.24 2.27
N ASN A 169 18.43 3.23 3.13
CA ASN A 169 19.44 3.85 4.01
C ASN A 169 19.13 3.69 5.51
N GLY A 170 17.89 3.31 5.87
CA GLY A 170 17.42 3.14 7.24
C GLY A 170 17.07 4.46 7.95
N GLU A 171 16.87 5.54 7.21
CA GLU A 171 16.49 6.84 7.75
C GLU A 171 14.96 6.95 7.90
N ILE A 172 14.52 7.68 8.92
CA ILE A 172 13.13 8.13 9.03
C ILE A 172 13.01 9.43 8.25
N VAL A 173 12.21 9.41 7.20
CA VAL A 173 12.07 10.53 6.26
C VAL A 173 10.83 11.39 6.53
N TRP A 174 9.84 10.83 7.22
CA TRP A 174 8.65 11.52 7.68
C TRP A 174 8.17 10.91 9.00
N GLU A 175 7.57 11.73 9.87
CA GLU A 175 6.99 11.29 11.13
C GLU A 175 5.80 12.15 11.53
N TRP A 176 4.79 11.51 12.12
CA TRP A 176 3.62 12.11 12.74
C TRP A 176 3.51 11.61 14.18
N HIS A 177 3.26 12.52 15.10
CA HIS A 177 3.12 12.22 16.53
C HIS A 177 1.75 12.63 17.04
N LEU A 178 0.98 11.69 17.57
CA LEU A 178 -0.30 11.99 18.20
C LEU A 178 -0.13 13.05 19.31
N TRP A 179 1.05 13.09 19.93
CA TRP A 179 1.37 14.03 21.01
C TRP A 179 1.29 15.50 20.59
N ASP A 180 1.42 15.82 19.38
CA ASP A 180 1.36 17.18 18.82
C ASP A 180 -0.09 17.66 18.58
N HIS A 181 -1.07 16.75 18.63
CA HIS A 181 -2.47 16.99 18.32
C HIS A 181 -3.40 16.79 19.52
N LEU A 182 -2.93 17.14 20.71
CA LEU A 182 -3.65 16.97 21.98
C LEU A 182 -4.51 18.20 22.32
N ILE A 183 -5.66 17.96 22.97
CA ILE A 183 -6.53 18.97 23.55
C ILE A 183 -6.94 18.56 24.97
N GLN A 184 -7.32 19.54 25.81
CA GLN A 184 -8.01 19.35 27.09
C GLN A 184 -8.82 20.60 27.47
N ASP A 185 -9.90 20.42 28.20
CA ASP A 185 -10.75 21.48 28.69
C ASP A 185 -10.66 21.72 30.23
N ILE A 186 -9.71 21.03 30.89
CA ILE A 186 -9.57 21.04 32.37
C ILE A 186 -9.04 22.37 32.87
N SER A 187 -8.00 22.94 32.23
CA SER A 187 -7.40 24.19 32.68
C SER A 187 -6.64 24.92 31.58
N ASN A 188 -6.86 26.22 31.49
CA ASN A 188 -6.14 27.12 30.59
C ASN A 188 -4.68 27.40 31.01
N SER A 189 -4.20 26.77 32.09
CA SER A 189 -2.79 26.80 32.47
C SER A 189 -1.92 25.83 31.66
N TYR A 190 -2.53 24.89 30.94
CA TYR A 190 -1.84 23.94 30.07
C TYR A 190 -1.82 24.46 28.60
N PRO A 191 -0.80 24.09 27.82
CA PRO A 191 -0.58 24.67 26.49
C PRO A 191 -1.66 24.30 25.45
N ASN A 192 -2.35 23.18 25.62
CA ASN A 192 -3.33 22.59 24.70
C ASN A 192 -4.78 22.79 25.17
N TYR A 193 -5.07 23.91 25.87
CA TYR A 193 -6.40 24.20 26.36
C TYR A 193 -7.37 24.61 25.25
N GLY A 194 -8.53 23.95 25.20
CA GLY A 194 -9.62 24.24 24.28
C GLY A 194 -10.90 23.51 24.69
N VAL A 195 -12.00 23.79 24.00
CA VAL A 195 -13.26 23.05 24.20
C VAL A 195 -13.24 21.81 23.31
N VAL A 196 -13.21 20.62 23.92
CA VAL A 196 -13.03 19.34 23.20
C VAL A 196 -14.06 19.17 22.07
N SER A 197 -15.33 19.49 22.33
CA SER A 197 -16.39 19.37 21.30
C SER A 197 -16.30 20.38 20.15
N GLU A 198 -15.53 21.46 20.30
CA GLU A 198 -15.27 22.42 19.22
C GLU A 198 -14.08 22.03 18.32
N HIS A 199 -13.27 21.06 18.78
CA HIS A 199 -12.06 20.58 18.12
C HIS A 199 -12.06 19.06 17.90
N PRO A 200 -13.00 18.53 17.10
CA PRO A 200 -13.10 17.10 16.82
C PRO A 200 -11.86 16.55 16.09
N GLU A 201 -11.04 17.40 15.49
CA GLU A 201 -9.79 17.08 14.81
C GLU A 201 -8.64 16.76 15.76
N LEU A 202 -8.80 16.98 17.09
CA LEU A 202 -7.77 16.76 18.10
C LEU A 202 -8.13 15.61 19.06
N PHE A 203 -7.13 15.14 19.79
CA PHE A 203 -7.29 14.05 20.77
C PHE A 203 -7.39 14.60 22.20
N ASP A 204 -8.51 14.32 22.89
CA ASP A 204 -8.59 14.64 24.32
C ASP A 204 -7.61 13.77 25.11
N ILE A 205 -6.59 14.40 25.69
CA ILE A 205 -5.57 13.72 26.50
C ILE A 205 -6.16 13.01 27.73
N ASN A 206 -7.34 13.39 28.18
CA ASN A 206 -8.03 12.79 29.32
C ASN A 206 -8.95 11.64 28.95
N ASN A 207 -9.16 11.37 27.65
CA ASN A 207 -10.00 10.28 27.21
C ASN A 207 -9.32 8.92 27.44
N GLY A 208 -10.04 7.96 27.95
CA GLY A 208 -9.61 6.59 28.19
C GLY A 208 -8.54 6.46 29.30
N THR A 209 -8.05 5.26 29.51
CA THR A 209 -7.03 4.92 30.51
C THR A 209 -5.66 4.74 29.87
N ALA A 210 -4.60 5.29 30.49
CA ALA A 210 -3.23 5.08 30.06
C ALA A 210 -2.66 3.83 30.75
N GLY A 211 -2.65 2.72 30.05
CA GLY A 211 -2.05 1.47 30.47
C GLY A 211 -2.88 0.65 31.46
N SER A 212 -2.21 -0.30 32.08
CA SER A 212 -2.79 -1.17 33.09
C SER A 212 -1.71 -1.65 34.09
N SER A 213 -2.14 -2.09 35.29
CA SER A 213 -1.26 -2.72 36.29
C SER A 213 -0.91 -4.18 35.96
N GLY A 214 -1.43 -4.75 34.89
CA GLY A 214 -1.37 -6.18 34.60
C GLY A 214 -2.36 -6.97 35.47
N GLY A 215 -2.90 -8.07 34.93
CA GLY A 215 -3.88 -8.89 35.64
C GLY A 215 -3.28 -10.17 36.22
N PRO A 216 -3.84 -10.74 37.28
CA PRO A 216 -3.49 -12.07 37.75
C PRO A 216 -3.97 -13.11 36.69
N GLY A 217 -3.06 -13.73 35.98
CA GLY A 217 -3.32 -14.86 35.09
C GLY A 217 -3.29 -14.56 33.59
N GLY A 218 -3.08 -13.31 33.17
CA GLY A 218 -2.95 -13.00 31.76
C GLY A 218 -1.56 -12.52 31.41
N GLY A 219 -0.70 -13.24 30.97
CA GLY A 219 0.62 -13.07 30.39
C GLY A 219 1.21 -11.69 30.09
N GLN A 220 0.53 -10.60 30.42
CA GLN A 220 0.97 -9.22 30.17
C GLN A 220 1.20 -8.49 31.50
N GLY A 221 2.45 -7.95 31.64
CA GLY A 221 2.84 -7.12 32.74
C GLY A 221 2.20 -5.73 32.72
N PRO A 222 2.62 -4.85 33.67
CA PRO A 222 2.22 -3.45 33.61
C PRO A 222 2.62 -2.82 32.29
N ASN A 223 1.75 -1.93 31.75
CA ASN A 223 2.01 -1.21 30.51
C ASN A 223 1.48 0.22 30.57
N GLY A 224 1.92 1.06 29.68
CA GLY A 224 1.48 2.45 29.53
C GLY A 224 0.58 2.71 28.32
N ASP A 225 0.15 1.68 27.63
CA ASP A 225 -0.57 1.73 26.38
C ASP A 225 -1.90 2.50 26.50
N TRP A 226 -2.06 3.53 25.67
CA TRP A 226 -3.20 4.45 25.73
C TRP A 226 -4.20 4.25 24.58
N MET A 227 -3.74 4.37 23.33
CA MET A 227 -4.62 4.32 22.14
C MET A 227 -4.75 2.92 21.55
N HIS A 228 -3.68 2.16 21.58
CA HIS A 228 -3.59 0.82 20.99
C HIS A 228 -3.93 0.81 19.51
N LEU A 229 -3.17 1.57 18.71
CA LEU A 229 -3.29 1.52 17.25
C LEU A 229 -2.98 0.12 16.76
N ASN A 230 -3.78 -0.42 15.83
CA ASN A 230 -3.67 -1.83 15.45
C ASN A 230 -3.80 -2.13 13.96
N ALA A 231 -4.02 -1.11 13.15
CA ALA A 231 -4.00 -1.19 11.70
C ALA A 231 -3.62 0.16 11.11
N ILE A 232 -2.92 0.13 9.99
CA ILE A 232 -2.57 1.28 9.16
C ILE A 232 -2.76 0.89 7.70
N ASN A 233 -3.26 1.81 6.88
CA ASN A 233 -3.32 1.64 5.44
C ASN A 233 -3.21 3.00 4.75
N TYR A 234 -2.73 3.02 3.53
CA TYR A 234 -2.43 4.22 2.76
C TYR A 234 -3.29 4.30 1.50
N ASN A 235 -3.80 5.51 1.23
CA ASN A 235 -4.52 5.83 0.01
C ASN A 235 -3.62 6.66 -0.92
N THR A 236 -3.19 6.07 -2.01
CA THR A 236 -2.26 6.68 -2.97
C THR A 236 -2.86 7.87 -3.72
N GLU A 237 -4.17 7.85 -4.02
CA GLU A 237 -4.82 8.92 -4.77
C GLU A 237 -5.00 10.19 -3.93
N LEU A 238 -5.34 10.01 -2.65
CA LEU A 238 -5.60 11.11 -1.72
C LEU A 238 -4.35 11.52 -0.94
N ASP A 239 -3.28 10.73 -0.97
CA ASP A 239 -2.10 10.85 -0.12
C ASP A 239 -2.47 10.95 1.37
N GLN A 240 -3.32 9.99 1.81
CA GLN A 240 -3.88 9.95 3.15
C GLN A 240 -3.63 8.60 3.83
N ILE A 241 -3.48 8.64 5.15
CA ILE A 241 -3.32 7.46 6.00
C ILE A 241 -4.60 7.24 6.81
N VAL A 242 -5.09 5.99 6.84
CA VAL A 242 -6.11 5.55 7.80
C VAL A 242 -5.47 4.67 8.87
N ILE A 243 -5.84 4.90 10.13
CA ILE A 243 -5.43 4.10 11.28
C ILE A 243 -6.64 3.70 12.13
N SER A 244 -6.49 2.61 12.87
CA SER A 244 -7.52 2.08 13.78
C SER A 244 -7.01 2.03 15.20
N SER A 245 -7.79 2.53 16.16
CA SER A 245 -7.53 2.49 17.60
C SER A 245 -8.52 1.59 18.33
N ALA A 246 -8.05 0.43 18.80
CA ALA A 246 -8.91 -0.53 19.50
C ALA A 246 -9.47 0.01 20.81
N LYS A 247 -8.67 0.75 21.58
CA LYS A 247 -9.09 1.26 22.90
C LYS A 247 -10.03 2.45 22.82
N GLN A 248 -9.92 3.24 21.74
CA GLN A 248 -10.83 4.35 21.50
C GLN A 248 -12.10 3.91 20.78
N SER A 249 -12.08 2.70 20.17
CA SER A 249 -13.17 2.23 19.31
C SER A 249 -13.44 3.20 18.15
N GLU A 250 -12.36 3.69 17.54
CA GLU A 250 -12.41 4.65 16.42
C GLU A 250 -11.38 4.31 15.34
N ILE A 251 -11.66 4.80 14.16
CA ILE A 251 -10.70 4.93 13.06
C ILE A 251 -10.44 6.41 12.81
N PHE A 252 -9.25 6.73 12.30
CA PHE A 252 -8.82 8.10 12.03
C PHE A 252 -8.21 8.19 10.65
N ILE A 253 -8.42 9.31 9.96
CA ILE A 253 -7.75 9.64 8.70
C ILE A 253 -6.95 10.93 8.88
N MET A 254 -5.72 10.94 8.37
CA MET A 254 -4.80 12.08 8.39
C MET A 254 -4.14 12.31 7.04
N ASP A 255 -3.63 13.52 6.83
CA ASP A 255 -2.93 13.94 5.62
C ASP A 255 -1.46 13.51 5.68
N HIS A 256 -1.02 12.69 4.71
CA HIS A 256 0.37 12.28 4.58
C HIS A 256 1.19 13.21 3.67
N SER A 257 0.55 14.04 2.86
CA SER A 257 1.21 14.97 1.95
C SER A 257 2.02 16.10 2.64
N THR A 258 2.04 16.08 3.97
CA THR A 258 2.75 17.03 4.82
C THR A 258 4.26 16.76 4.87
N THR A 259 5.05 17.79 5.09
CA THR A 259 6.40 17.61 5.65
C THR A 259 6.29 17.23 7.13
N THR A 260 7.33 16.62 7.73
CA THR A 260 7.38 16.35 9.19
C THR A 260 7.06 17.61 10.03
N GLY A 261 7.53 18.78 9.61
CA GLY A 261 7.23 20.03 10.32
C GLY A 261 5.77 20.49 10.21
N GLU A 262 5.11 20.20 9.11
CA GLU A 262 3.66 20.44 8.94
C GLU A 262 2.84 19.37 9.67
N ALA A 263 3.29 18.11 9.65
CA ALA A 263 2.67 17.01 10.38
C ALA A 263 2.67 17.23 11.91
N ALA A 264 3.63 17.97 12.44
CA ALA A 264 3.66 18.38 13.85
C ALA A 264 2.81 19.63 14.16
N GLY A 265 2.12 20.19 13.17
CA GLY A 265 1.35 21.44 13.30
C GLY A 265 -0.10 21.30 12.83
N HIS A 266 -0.81 22.42 12.84
CA HIS A 266 -2.24 22.51 12.51
C HIS A 266 -2.48 23.15 11.14
N ALA A 267 -1.48 23.21 10.26
CA ALA A 267 -1.57 23.79 8.92
C ALA A 267 -0.49 23.21 8.00
N GLY A 268 -0.80 23.06 6.72
CA GLY A 268 0.07 22.49 5.71
C GLY A 268 -0.53 21.22 5.10
N GLY A 269 0.21 20.60 4.19
CA GLY A 269 -0.28 19.49 3.38
C GLY A 269 -1.37 19.88 2.38
N ASN A 270 -1.87 18.91 1.64
CA ASN A 270 -2.93 19.11 0.64
C ASN A 270 -4.26 19.55 1.28
N SER A 271 -4.54 19.07 2.48
CA SER A 271 -5.74 19.43 3.26
C SER A 271 -5.67 20.84 3.86
N GLY A 272 -4.47 21.42 4.01
CA GLY A 272 -4.23 22.66 4.73
C GLY A 272 -4.35 22.55 6.25
N LYS A 273 -4.49 21.33 6.82
CA LYS A 273 -4.73 21.08 8.26
C LYS A 273 -3.50 20.54 8.99
N GLY A 274 -2.36 20.40 8.29
CA GLY A 274 -1.17 19.79 8.87
C GLY A 274 -1.44 18.35 9.28
N GLY A 275 -0.99 17.96 10.48
CA GLY A 275 -1.21 16.60 11.02
C GLY A 275 -2.49 16.40 11.81
N ASP A 276 -3.41 17.40 11.86
CA ASP A 276 -4.72 17.23 12.49
C ASP A 276 -5.57 16.18 11.77
N LEU A 277 -6.48 15.53 12.50
CA LEU A 277 -7.38 14.55 11.90
C LEU A 277 -8.26 15.19 10.82
N LEU A 278 -8.29 14.58 9.66
CA LEU A 278 -9.22 14.92 8.59
C LEU A 278 -10.61 14.33 8.87
N TYR A 279 -10.62 13.15 9.48
CA TYR A 279 -11.82 12.37 9.76
C TYR A 279 -11.59 11.42 10.94
N ARG A 280 -12.65 11.17 11.70
CA ARG A 280 -12.71 10.10 12.71
C ARG A 280 -14.12 9.52 12.78
N TRP A 281 -14.21 8.21 13.06
CA TRP A 281 -15.49 7.52 13.11
C TRP A 281 -15.47 6.32 14.04
N GLY A 282 -16.59 6.06 14.72
CA GLY A 282 -16.80 4.87 15.56
C GLY A 282 -17.29 5.17 16.96
N ASN A 283 -16.74 6.19 17.63
CA ASN A 283 -17.14 6.58 18.99
C ASN A 283 -17.04 8.11 19.21
N PRO A 284 -18.03 8.88 18.77
CA PRO A 284 -17.97 10.34 18.86
C PRO A 284 -17.97 10.90 20.29
N GLN A 285 -18.28 10.08 21.30
CA GLN A 285 -18.18 10.51 22.70
C GLN A 285 -16.74 10.81 23.12
N ASN A 286 -15.74 10.31 22.39
CA ASN A 286 -14.32 10.61 22.64
C ASN A 286 -13.94 12.07 22.35
N TYR A 287 -14.81 12.82 21.66
CA TYR A 287 -14.65 14.25 21.41
C TYR A 287 -15.92 15.04 21.77
N ASP A 288 -16.63 14.58 22.82
CA ASP A 288 -17.80 15.21 23.43
C ASP A 288 -18.95 15.51 22.43
N ARG A 289 -19.11 14.67 21.40
CA ARG A 289 -20.24 14.73 20.47
C ARG A 289 -21.02 13.42 20.45
N GLY A 290 -22.22 13.44 19.87
CA GLY A 290 -23.06 12.25 19.76
C GLY A 290 -23.52 11.68 21.12
N ASN A 291 -23.93 10.42 21.09
CA ASN A 291 -24.44 9.68 22.25
C ASN A 291 -24.13 8.19 22.15
N ASN A 292 -24.59 7.38 23.11
CA ASN A 292 -24.29 5.93 23.16
C ASN A 292 -24.78 5.14 21.91
N ASN A 293 -25.74 5.64 21.15
CA ASN A 293 -26.19 4.96 19.93
C ASN A 293 -25.23 5.20 18.76
N ASP A 294 -24.41 6.23 18.85
CA ASP A 294 -23.43 6.61 17.83
C ASP A 294 -22.09 5.89 18.06
N HIS A 295 -21.94 5.16 19.19
CA HIS A 295 -20.80 4.31 19.49
C HIS A 295 -20.98 2.96 18.75
N ILE A 296 -20.38 2.83 17.58
CA ILE A 296 -20.59 1.73 16.64
C ILE A 296 -19.48 0.68 16.71
N LEU A 297 -18.22 1.12 16.84
CA LEU A 297 -17.06 0.24 16.85
C LEU A 297 -16.75 -0.30 18.25
N GLY A 298 -16.14 -1.48 18.29
CA GLY A 298 -15.63 -2.08 19.53
C GLY A 298 -14.43 -2.97 19.26
N HIS A 299 -13.24 -2.56 19.74
CA HIS A 299 -11.99 -3.29 19.57
C HIS A 299 -11.70 -3.73 18.12
N GLN A 300 -12.08 -2.92 17.15
CA GLN A 300 -11.94 -3.22 15.71
C GLN A 300 -10.46 -3.36 15.29
N HIS A 301 -10.24 -4.09 14.20
CA HIS A 301 -8.93 -4.35 13.59
C HIS A 301 -9.00 -4.26 12.07
N GLY A 302 -7.83 -4.15 11.44
CA GLY A 302 -7.65 -4.39 10.02
C GLY A 302 -8.38 -3.41 9.10
N VAL A 303 -8.52 -2.12 9.49
CA VAL A 303 -9.08 -1.10 8.61
C VAL A 303 -8.19 -0.95 7.38
N ASN A 304 -8.83 -0.91 6.21
CA ASN A 304 -8.15 -0.63 4.95
C ASN A 304 -9.13 0.00 3.95
N TRP A 305 -8.59 0.74 2.96
CA TRP A 305 -9.38 1.15 1.80
C TRP A 305 -9.64 -0.02 0.88
N ILE A 306 -10.82 -0.04 0.30
CA ILE A 306 -11.14 -0.92 -0.82
C ILE A 306 -10.44 -0.33 -2.05
N HIS A 307 -9.51 -1.11 -2.62
CA HIS A 307 -8.68 -0.69 -3.74
C HIS A 307 -9.48 -0.43 -5.02
N GLU A 308 -8.93 0.44 -5.87
CA GLU A 308 -9.44 0.67 -7.23
C GLU A 308 -9.61 -0.65 -8.00
N GLY A 309 -10.61 -0.68 -8.88
CA GLY A 309 -10.97 -1.90 -9.60
C GLY A 309 -11.81 -2.91 -8.81
N SER A 310 -12.03 -2.69 -7.52
CA SER A 310 -12.90 -3.52 -6.68
C SER A 310 -14.26 -2.84 -6.42
N PRO A 311 -15.36 -3.57 -6.32
CA PRO A 311 -16.65 -3.00 -5.92
C PRO A 311 -16.57 -2.34 -4.54
N GLY A 312 -16.99 -1.08 -4.44
CA GLY A 312 -16.86 -0.27 -3.24
C GLY A 312 -15.52 0.48 -3.14
N ALA A 313 -14.76 0.59 -4.24
CA ALA A 313 -13.49 1.33 -4.27
C ALA A 313 -13.63 2.72 -3.62
N GLY A 314 -12.64 3.09 -2.80
CA GLY A 314 -12.64 4.32 -2.00
C GLY A 314 -13.37 4.22 -0.66
N ASN A 315 -14.22 3.22 -0.43
CA ASN A 315 -14.77 2.93 0.89
C ASN A 315 -13.72 2.29 1.81
N LEU A 316 -13.95 2.38 3.12
CA LEU A 316 -13.18 1.63 4.11
C LEU A 316 -13.86 0.30 4.42
N ILE A 317 -13.06 -0.75 4.64
CA ILE A 317 -13.53 -2.03 5.15
C ILE A 317 -12.73 -2.41 6.41
N LEU A 318 -13.38 -3.02 7.40
CA LEU A 318 -12.74 -3.37 8.66
C LEU A 318 -13.46 -4.52 9.37
N PHE A 319 -12.74 -5.15 10.31
CA PHE A 319 -13.28 -6.15 11.22
C PHE A 319 -13.62 -5.51 12.57
N ASN A 320 -14.90 -5.41 12.91
CA ASN A 320 -15.39 -4.92 14.20
C ASN A 320 -15.52 -6.09 15.18
N ASN A 321 -14.53 -6.30 16.05
CA ASN A 321 -14.42 -7.50 16.92
C ASN A 321 -15.52 -7.58 17.98
N HIS A 322 -16.04 -6.45 18.44
CA HIS A 322 -17.11 -6.39 19.44
C HIS A 322 -18.35 -5.70 18.89
N HIS A 323 -18.86 -6.21 17.75
CA HIS A 323 -20.09 -5.71 17.17
C HIS A 323 -21.30 -6.08 18.04
N ASN A 324 -21.97 -5.10 18.64
CA ASN A 324 -23.12 -5.25 19.55
C ASN A 324 -22.86 -6.04 20.87
N SER A 325 -21.76 -6.75 21.00
CA SER A 325 -21.38 -7.47 22.23
C SER A 325 -19.91 -7.89 22.21
N ASN A 326 -19.37 -8.25 23.36
CA ASN A 326 -17.99 -8.75 23.49
C ASN A 326 -17.80 -10.20 22.99
N THR A 327 -18.77 -10.78 22.35
CA THR A 327 -18.75 -12.17 21.83
C THR A 327 -19.33 -12.26 20.42
N SER A 328 -19.46 -11.15 19.73
CA SER A 328 -19.98 -11.08 18.36
C SER A 328 -19.14 -10.10 17.57
N GLY A 329 -18.59 -10.55 16.46
CA GLY A 329 -17.85 -9.72 15.51
C GLY A 329 -18.64 -9.49 14.23
N ALA A 330 -18.16 -8.56 13.42
CA ALA A 330 -18.70 -8.27 12.09
C ALA A 330 -17.64 -7.69 11.18
N VAL A 331 -17.74 -7.97 9.90
CA VAL A 331 -17.06 -7.22 8.84
C VAL A 331 -18.01 -6.15 8.34
N ILE A 332 -17.56 -4.91 8.35
CA ILE A 332 -18.36 -3.77 7.92
C ILE A 332 -17.61 -2.97 6.86
N GLU A 333 -18.37 -2.35 5.97
CA GLU A 333 -17.89 -1.42 4.96
C GLU A 333 -18.48 -0.04 5.23
N LEU A 334 -17.66 0.99 5.14
CA LEU A 334 -17.99 2.37 5.45
C LEU A 334 -17.73 3.25 4.23
N GLU A 335 -18.79 3.85 3.71
CA GLU A 335 -18.70 4.91 2.71
C GLU A 335 -18.43 6.23 3.45
N THR A 336 -17.19 6.71 3.41
CA THR A 336 -16.80 7.95 4.07
C THR A 336 -17.36 9.18 3.33
N PRO A 337 -17.66 10.30 4.02
CA PRO A 337 -18.20 11.51 3.38
C PRO A 337 -17.08 12.34 2.72
N VAL A 338 -16.13 11.69 2.05
CA VAL A 338 -15.03 12.38 1.36
C VAL A 338 -15.56 13.17 0.16
N ASP A 339 -15.13 14.42 0.02
CA ASP A 339 -15.44 15.27 -1.14
C ASP A 339 -14.40 15.09 -2.27
N GLU A 340 -14.66 15.75 -3.40
CA GLU A 340 -13.78 15.71 -4.59
C GLU A 340 -12.38 16.29 -4.36
N ASN A 341 -12.14 16.96 -3.25
CA ASN A 341 -10.85 17.54 -2.86
C ASN A 341 -10.17 16.73 -1.74
N GLY A 342 -10.71 15.56 -1.38
CA GLY A 342 -10.16 14.71 -0.30
C GLY A 342 -10.48 15.19 1.11
N ASN A 343 -11.44 16.10 1.30
CA ASN A 343 -11.86 16.58 2.61
C ASN A 343 -13.09 15.83 3.11
N TYR A 344 -13.27 15.83 4.43
CA TYR A 344 -14.36 15.16 5.14
C TYR A 344 -15.22 16.21 5.84
N PRO A 345 -16.33 16.65 5.24
CA PRO A 345 -17.18 17.66 5.84
C PRO A 345 -17.81 17.17 7.13
N ILE A 346 -17.92 18.06 8.10
CA ILE A 346 -18.60 17.84 9.38
C ILE A 346 -19.56 19.01 9.63
N GLU A 347 -20.76 18.71 10.13
CA GLU A 347 -21.72 19.75 10.55
C GLU A 347 -21.36 20.25 11.96
N ASP A 348 -21.61 21.54 12.19
CA ASP A 348 -21.30 22.18 13.47
C ASP A 348 -22.07 21.52 14.62
N GLY A 349 -21.34 21.07 15.63
CA GLY A 349 -21.89 20.37 16.81
C GLY A 349 -22.28 18.91 16.61
N GLU A 350 -22.30 18.41 15.39
CA GLU A 350 -22.63 17.01 15.09
C GLU A 350 -21.36 16.13 15.00
N PRO A 351 -21.47 14.81 15.21
CA PRO A 351 -20.36 13.90 14.92
C PRO A 351 -20.14 13.76 13.41
N TRP A 352 -18.93 13.29 13.00
CA TRP A 352 -18.72 12.88 11.62
C TRP A 352 -19.65 11.72 11.24
N GLY A 353 -20.32 11.87 10.10
CA GLY A 353 -21.09 10.79 9.47
C GLY A 353 -20.19 9.75 8.76
N PRO A 354 -20.79 8.71 8.19
CA PRO A 354 -22.24 8.48 8.16
C PRO A 354 -22.77 7.83 9.45
N GLU A 355 -24.07 7.95 9.70
CA GLU A 355 -24.76 7.24 10.80
C GLU A 355 -24.91 5.75 10.56
N SER A 356 -24.70 5.30 9.32
CA SER A 356 -24.91 3.91 8.90
C SER A 356 -23.69 3.36 8.16
N PHE A 357 -23.55 2.06 8.19
CA PHE A 357 -22.52 1.30 7.50
C PHE A 357 -23.15 0.11 6.74
N ILE A 358 -22.40 -0.49 5.83
CA ILE A 358 -22.82 -1.69 5.11
C ILE A 358 -22.34 -2.91 5.90
N MET A 359 -23.26 -3.80 6.28
CA MET A 359 -22.95 -5.08 6.89
C MET A 359 -22.48 -6.04 5.79
N VAL A 360 -21.20 -6.43 5.82
CA VAL A 360 -20.63 -7.40 4.87
C VAL A 360 -20.81 -8.83 5.37
N TYR A 361 -20.47 -9.08 6.66
CA TYR A 361 -20.59 -10.39 7.28
C TYR A 361 -20.69 -10.25 8.80
N ASN A 362 -21.48 -11.09 9.49
CA ASN A 362 -21.71 -11.00 10.94
C ASN A 362 -21.84 -12.33 11.67
N ASP A 363 -21.55 -13.46 11.02
CA ASP A 363 -21.54 -14.79 11.67
C ASP A 363 -20.09 -15.21 11.99
N ILE A 364 -19.40 -14.35 12.75
CA ILE A 364 -17.99 -14.50 13.07
C ILE A 364 -17.67 -13.85 14.42
N PHE A 365 -16.67 -14.39 15.11
CA PHE A 365 -16.08 -13.76 16.28
C PHE A 365 -14.63 -14.17 16.43
N THR A 366 -13.74 -13.19 16.49
CA THR A 366 -12.36 -13.33 16.97
C THR A 366 -12.10 -12.28 18.03
N GLN A 367 -11.45 -12.68 19.13
CA GLN A 367 -11.24 -11.79 20.28
C GLN A 367 -10.24 -10.67 19.97
N MET A 368 -9.28 -10.95 19.07
CA MET A 368 -8.21 -10.02 18.71
C MET A 368 -7.80 -10.23 17.26
N GLN A 369 -7.16 -9.23 16.66
CA GLN A 369 -6.73 -9.29 15.27
C GLN A 369 -7.91 -9.56 14.30
N GLY A 370 -7.66 -10.25 13.20
CA GLY A 370 -8.64 -10.42 12.15
C GLY A 370 -8.58 -9.30 11.13
N GLY A 371 -9.26 -9.48 10.01
CA GLY A 371 -9.32 -8.48 8.96
C GLY A 371 -10.17 -8.93 7.79
N ALA A 372 -10.42 -8.01 6.89
CA ALA A 372 -11.19 -8.26 5.68
C ALA A 372 -10.62 -7.45 4.52
N PHE A 373 -10.57 -8.05 3.33
CA PHE A 373 -10.13 -7.41 2.10
C PHE A 373 -11.13 -7.68 0.98
N ARG A 374 -11.63 -6.62 0.34
CA ARG A 374 -12.46 -6.70 -0.84
C ARG A 374 -11.62 -7.10 -2.04
N GLN A 375 -12.10 -8.08 -2.83
CA GLN A 375 -11.43 -8.56 -4.02
C GLN A 375 -12.02 -7.92 -5.30
N PRO A 376 -11.25 -7.83 -6.40
CA PRO A 376 -11.73 -7.26 -7.67
C PRO A 376 -12.98 -7.93 -8.24
N ASN A 377 -13.18 -9.22 -7.99
CA ASN A 377 -14.40 -9.95 -8.40
C ASN A 377 -15.63 -9.68 -7.51
N GLY A 378 -15.50 -8.82 -6.48
CA GLY A 378 -16.55 -8.45 -5.53
C GLY A 378 -16.65 -9.35 -4.30
N ASN A 379 -15.90 -10.44 -4.24
CA ASN A 379 -15.79 -11.26 -3.04
C ASN A 379 -15.06 -10.53 -1.91
N THR A 380 -15.18 -11.04 -0.70
CA THR A 380 -14.42 -10.51 0.45
C THR A 380 -13.66 -11.65 1.11
N LEU A 381 -12.34 -11.51 1.22
CA LEU A 381 -11.50 -12.38 2.02
C LEU A 381 -11.60 -11.96 3.48
N ILE A 382 -11.88 -12.90 4.38
CA ILE A 382 -12.02 -12.65 5.81
C ILE A 382 -11.07 -13.57 6.58
N THR A 383 -10.46 -13.05 7.62
CA THR A 383 -9.60 -13.83 8.53
C THR A 383 -10.19 -13.82 9.93
N ASP A 384 -10.48 -15.01 10.46
CA ASP A 384 -10.71 -15.27 11.88
C ASP A 384 -9.38 -15.68 12.51
N CYS A 385 -8.81 -14.80 13.32
CA CYS A 385 -7.49 -15.00 13.87
C CYS A 385 -7.44 -16.17 14.87
N ASP A 386 -8.42 -16.25 15.77
CA ASP A 386 -8.39 -17.20 16.89
C ASP A 386 -8.57 -18.64 16.43
N ASP A 387 -9.38 -18.86 15.39
CA ASP A 387 -9.64 -20.16 14.79
C ASP A 387 -8.67 -20.48 13.63
N ALA A 388 -7.73 -19.58 13.32
CA ALA A 388 -6.83 -19.68 12.17
C ALA A 388 -7.57 -19.93 10.84
N HIS A 389 -8.77 -19.39 10.71
CA HIS A 389 -9.65 -19.62 9.58
C HIS A 389 -9.63 -18.44 8.63
N ILE A 390 -9.23 -18.68 7.40
CA ILE A 390 -9.28 -17.73 6.30
C ILE A 390 -10.36 -18.21 5.34
N PHE A 391 -11.28 -17.35 4.96
CA PHE A 391 -12.32 -17.72 4.00
C PHE A 391 -12.72 -16.54 3.12
N GLU A 392 -13.13 -16.84 1.92
CA GLU A 392 -13.61 -15.89 0.92
C GLU A 392 -15.11 -16.09 0.74
N ILE A 393 -15.88 -15.01 0.88
CA ILE A 393 -17.31 -15.00 0.66
C ILE A 393 -17.69 -14.16 -0.55
N ASN A 394 -18.76 -14.52 -1.23
CA ASN A 394 -19.37 -13.68 -2.24
C ASN A 394 -20.31 -12.63 -1.61
N VAL A 395 -20.89 -11.75 -2.43
CA VAL A 395 -21.79 -10.67 -2.01
C VAL A 395 -23.04 -11.15 -1.25
N ASN A 396 -23.38 -12.46 -1.34
CA ASN A 396 -24.50 -13.06 -0.62
C ASN A 396 -24.06 -13.72 0.69
N GLY A 397 -22.81 -13.62 1.09
CA GLY A 397 -22.25 -14.25 2.27
C GLY A 397 -21.93 -15.75 2.13
N SER A 398 -21.99 -16.30 0.91
CA SER A 398 -21.68 -17.71 0.67
C SER A 398 -20.19 -17.92 0.48
N THR A 399 -19.60 -18.86 1.21
CA THR A 399 -18.17 -19.21 1.11
C THR A 399 -17.85 -19.77 -0.27
N GLN A 400 -16.81 -19.22 -0.89
CA GLN A 400 -16.27 -19.60 -2.20
C GLN A 400 -14.96 -20.36 -2.06
N TRP A 401 -14.19 -20.04 -1.03
CA TRP A 401 -12.91 -20.67 -0.72
C TRP A 401 -12.67 -20.57 0.79
N GLU A 402 -11.94 -21.54 1.34
CA GLU A 402 -11.51 -21.48 2.74
C GLU A 402 -10.20 -22.23 2.97
N TYR A 403 -9.47 -21.78 3.98
CA TYR A 403 -8.33 -22.44 4.58
C TYR A 403 -8.51 -22.51 6.09
N ASN A 404 -8.56 -23.73 6.62
CA ASN A 404 -8.73 -23.98 8.06
C ASN A 404 -7.80 -25.13 8.46
N PRO A 405 -6.57 -24.86 8.93
CA PRO A 405 -5.60 -25.88 9.28
C PRO A 405 -6.01 -26.60 10.56
N SER A 406 -5.81 -27.91 10.60
CA SER A 406 -6.00 -28.69 11.83
C SER A 406 -4.86 -28.40 12.82
N GLY A 407 -5.18 -27.97 14.04
CA GLY A 407 -4.20 -27.70 15.10
C GLY A 407 -4.57 -26.45 15.90
N ASN A 408 -3.75 -26.10 16.88
CA ASN A 408 -3.93 -24.87 17.65
C ASN A 408 -3.04 -23.79 17.09
N TYR A 409 -3.48 -23.18 16.00
CA TYR A 409 -2.78 -22.11 15.31
C TYR A 409 -3.56 -20.80 15.42
N GLN A 410 -2.88 -19.71 15.12
CA GLN A 410 -3.49 -18.40 14.88
C GLN A 410 -2.92 -17.78 13.61
N ILE A 411 -3.76 -17.04 12.89
CA ILE A 411 -3.39 -16.28 11.70
C ILE A 411 -3.86 -14.85 11.94
N PRO A 412 -2.96 -13.90 12.18
CA PRO A 412 -3.35 -12.53 12.49
C PRO A 412 -4.24 -11.91 11.42
N ARG A 413 -3.82 -12.02 10.16
CA ARG A 413 -4.51 -11.51 8.97
C ARG A 413 -3.97 -12.19 7.71
N ALA A 414 -4.78 -12.21 6.65
CA ALA A 414 -4.40 -12.70 5.32
C ALA A 414 -4.83 -11.70 4.26
N GLN A 415 -4.07 -11.62 3.17
CA GLN A 415 -4.37 -10.82 1.99
C GLN A 415 -4.23 -11.68 0.74
N LYS A 416 -5.03 -11.40 -0.31
CA LYS A 416 -4.87 -12.02 -1.63
C LYS A 416 -4.31 -11.04 -2.65
N TYR A 417 -3.48 -11.57 -3.55
CA TYR A 417 -2.84 -10.89 -4.66
C TYR A 417 -3.30 -11.55 -5.96
N GLY A 418 -3.53 -10.80 -7.03
CA GLY A 418 -3.92 -11.33 -8.34
C GLY A 418 -2.87 -12.27 -8.94
N LEU A 419 -3.26 -13.04 -9.96
CA LEU A 419 -2.30 -13.92 -10.66
C LEU A 419 -1.23 -13.13 -11.41
N ASP A 420 -1.57 -11.92 -11.83
CA ASP A 420 -0.74 -10.94 -12.52
C ASP A 420 0.14 -10.10 -11.60
N TYR A 421 0.09 -10.34 -10.27
CA TYR A 421 0.81 -9.54 -9.29
C TYR A 421 2.33 -9.54 -9.51
N PHE A 422 2.89 -10.66 -9.93
CA PHE A 422 4.33 -10.78 -10.23
C PHE A 422 4.70 -10.25 -11.62
N ASP A 423 3.70 -10.03 -12.48
CA ASP A 423 3.91 -9.43 -13.79
C ASP A 423 3.97 -7.88 -13.68
N GLN A 424 3.64 -7.34 -12.50
CA GLN A 424 3.75 -5.91 -12.16
C GLN A 424 5.17 -5.49 -11.74
N THR A 425 6.18 -6.36 -11.99
CA THR A 425 7.57 -5.99 -11.79
C THR A 425 7.93 -4.91 -12.79
N GLU A 426 7.84 -3.71 -12.32
CA GLU A 426 8.54 -2.46 -12.66
C GLU A 426 7.61 -1.27 -12.45
N GLU A 427 8.04 -0.31 -11.62
CA GLU A 427 7.39 1.00 -11.52
C GLU A 427 7.19 1.56 -12.93
N SER A 428 5.93 1.85 -13.26
CA SER A 428 5.65 2.58 -14.50
C SER A 428 6.22 3.98 -14.35
N ILE A 429 7.29 4.27 -15.06
CA ILE A 429 7.88 5.60 -15.11
C ILE A 429 7.40 6.35 -16.35
N THR A 430 7.49 7.66 -16.30
CA THR A 430 7.15 8.53 -17.42
C THR A 430 8.40 9.21 -17.95
N MET A 431 8.63 9.10 -19.25
CA MET A 431 9.75 9.73 -19.94
C MET A 431 9.26 10.74 -20.98
N GLU A 432 9.96 11.88 -21.05
CA GLU A 432 9.76 12.92 -22.07
C GLU A 432 10.72 12.70 -23.22
N ILE A 433 10.19 12.40 -24.42
CA ILE A 433 10.98 12.20 -25.64
C ILE A 433 10.82 13.42 -26.53
N SER A 434 11.89 14.21 -26.67
CA SER A 434 11.90 15.39 -27.54
C SER A 434 12.05 15.00 -29.01
N HIS A 435 11.34 15.70 -29.90
CA HIS A 435 11.47 15.53 -31.34
C HIS A 435 11.48 16.87 -32.06
N SER A 436 12.11 16.88 -33.22
CA SER A 436 12.17 18.07 -34.10
C SER A 436 11.32 17.88 -35.34
N THR A 437 10.92 18.99 -35.97
CA THR A 437 10.23 18.99 -37.24
C THR A 437 11.03 18.20 -38.31
N GLY A 438 10.38 17.28 -38.99
CA GLY A 438 10.99 16.44 -40.00
C GLY A 438 11.24 15.01 -39.50
N TRP A 439 12.27 14.37 -40.06
CA TRP A 439 12.61 12.98 -39.74
C TRP A 439 13.50 12.92 -38.48
N ASN A 440 13.12 12.05 -37.54
CA ASN A 440 13.85 11.77 -36.32
C ASN A 440 14.17 10.28 -36.25
N LEU A 441 15.27 9.94 -35.60
CA LEU A 441 15.56 8.59 -35.14
C LEU A 441 14.95 8.41 -33.75
N VAL A 442 13.95 7.54 -33.63
CA VAL A 442 13.24 7.29 -32.36
C VAL A 442 13.37 5.83 -31.94
N GLY A 443 13.50 5.61 -30.64
CA GLY A 443 13.48 4.29 -30.00
C GLY A 443 12.47 4.23 -28.89
N LEU A 444 12.10 3.02 -28.47
CA LEU A 444 11.24 2.80 -27.32
C LEU A 444 12.11 2.50 -26.08
N PRO A 445 12.22 3.44 -25.12
CA PRO A 445 13.10 3.27 -23.95
C PRO A 445 12.44 2.53 -22.79
N LEU A 446 11.13 2.27 -22.88
CA LEU A 446 10.32 1.63 -21.86
C LEU A 446 9.55 0.45 -22.44
N GLU A 447 9.27 -0.56 -21.63
CA GLU A 447 8.26 -1.57 -21.94
C GLU A 447 6.88 -0.96 -21.71
N VAL A 448 5.99 -1.03 -22.70
CA VAL A 448 4.70 -0.34 -22.72
C VAL A 448 3.56 -1.30 -23.02
N GLU A 449 2.36 -1.04 -22.53
CA GLU A 449 1.18 -1.85 -22.84
C GLU A 449 0.68 -1.65 -24.29
N ASN A 450 0.82 -0.43 -24.81
CA ASN A 450 0.37 -0.08 -26.15
C ASN A 450 1.56 0.36 -27.02
N HIS A 451 1.98 -0.50 -27.94
CA HIS A 451 3.12 -0.31 -28.83
C HIS A 451 2.83 0.53 -30.09
N SER A 452 1.55 0.94 -30.32
CA SER A 452 1.19 1.74 -31.49
C SER A 452 1.93 3.08 -31.48
N TYR A 453 2.64 3.40 -32.60
CA TYR A 453 3.32 4.68 -32.71
C TYR A 453 2.36 5.87 -32.68
N GLU A 454 1.13 5.71 -33.14
CA GLU A 454 0.09 6.74 -33.10
C GLU A 454 -0.33 7.08 -31.67
N PHE A 455 -0.27 6.09 -30.78
CA PHE A 455 -0.52 6.27 -29.34
C PHE A 455 0.69 6.88 -28.62
N LEU A 456 1.89 6.36 -28.88
CA LEU A 456 3.13 6.78 -28.19
C LEU A 456 3.63 8.16 -28.68
N PHE A 457 3.42 8.47 -29.95
CA PHE A 457 3.83 9.71 -30.61
C PHE A 457 2.66 10.35 -31.37
N PRO A 458 1.64 10.87 -30.67
CA PRO A 458 0.39 11.32 -31.31
C PRO A 458 0.57 12.53 -32.25
N GLU A 459 1.70 13.24 -32.17
CA GLU A 459 2.03 14.38 -33.04
C GLU A 459 2.83 13.97 -34.29
N SER A 460 3.08 12.67 -34.48
CA SER A 460 3.77 12.16 -35.65
C SER A 460 2.91 12.20 -36.92
N VAL A 461 3.56 12.18 -38.05
CA VAL A 461 2.88 12.12 -39.36
C VAL A 461 2.48 10.68 -39.66
N ASP A 462 1.20 10.46 -39.96
CA ASP A 462 0.63 9.14 -40.26
C ASP A 462 1.40 8.38 -41.33
N GLY A 463 1.64 7.09 -41.08
CA GLY A 463 2.28 6.17 -42.01
C GLY A 463 3.78 6.45 -42.23
N THR A 464 4.45 7.09 -41.28
CA THR A 464 5.88 7.44 -41.40
C THR A 464 6.79 6.71 -40.42
N LEU A 465 6.33 5.65 -39.73
CA LEU A 465 7.20 4.80 -38.94
C LEU A 465 7.90 3.77 -39.83
N TYR A 466 9.24 3.75 -39.80
CA TYR A 466 10.04 2.79 -40.58
C TYR A 466 11.15 2.18 -39.75
N SER A 467 11.19 0.84 -39.68
CA SER A 467 12.34 0.07 -39.20
C SER A 467 13.33 -0.16 -40.35
N PHE A 468 14.50 -0.74 -40.03
CA PHE A 468 15.51 -1.10 -41.04
C PHE A 468 16.06 -2.52 -40.79
N GLY A 469 15.90 -3.37 -41.83
CA GLY A 469 16.53 -4.67 -41.92
C GLY A 469 17.43 -4.75 -43.18
N THR A 470 17.02 -5.51 -44.18
CA THR A 470 17.67 -5.47 -45.51
C THR A 470 17.24 -4.26 -46.35
N GLY A 471 16.36 -3.41 -45.83
CA GLY A 471 15.81 -2.19 -46.37
C GLY A 471 14.80 -1.60 -45.36
N TYR A 472 14.23 -0.43 -45.71
CA TYR A 472 13.20 0.19 -44.86
C TYR A 472 11.88 -0.58 -44.96
N VAL A 473 11.30 -0.86 -43.79
CA VAL A 473 10.00 -1.50 -43.63
C VAL A 473 9.08 -0.55 -42.91
N GLN A 474 7.89 -0.31 -43.43
CA GLN A 474 6.87 0.49 -42.77
C GLN A 474 6.26 -0.33 -41.63
N GLU A 475 6.19 0.24 -40.45
CA GLU A 475 5.69 -0.38 -39.23
C GLU A 475 4.50 0.39 -38.65
N THR A 476 3.78 -0.22 -37.74
CA THR A 476 2.69 0.39 -36.99
C THR A 476 2.94 0.39 -35.48
N GLU A 477 3.94 -0.34 -35.00
CA GLU A 477 4.30 -0.54 -33.61
C GLU A 477 5.80 -0.35 -33.42
N LEU A 478 6.20 0.10 -32.22
CA LEU A 478 7.59 0.14 -31.81
C LEU A 478 7.87 -1.06 -30.89
N LEU A 479 9.07 -1.61 -31.04
CA LEU A 479 9.61 -2.67 -30.16
C LEU A 479 10.87 -2.17 -29.49
N VAL A 480 11.05 -2.52 -28.23
CA VAL A 480 12.27 -2.22 -27.46
C VAL A 480 13.49 -2.81 -28.17
N GLY A 481 14.61 -2.09 -28.18
CA GLY A 481 15.85 -2.48 -28.84
C GLY A 481 15.88 -2.24 -30.35
N THR A 482 14.74 -2.00 -30.98
CA THR A 482 14.64 -1.69 -32.40
C THR A 482 14.60 -0.18 -32.61
N GLY A 483 15.41 0.31 -33.51
CA GLY A 483 15.39 1.72 -33.91
C GLY A 483 14.48 1.99 -35.10
N TYR A 484 13.93 3.19 -35.13
CA TYR A 484 12.98 3.61 -36.16
C TYR A 484 13.26 5.01 -36.67
N TRP A 485 12.89 5.26 -37.93
CA TRP A 485 12.62 6.57 -38.46
C TRP A 485 11.14 6.92 -38.25
N LEU A 486 10.88 8.11 -37.69
CA LEU A 486 9.55 8.68 -37.55
C LEU A 486 9.57 10.15 -37.94
N ARG A 487 8.51 10.64 -38.59
CA ARG A 487 8.42 12.03 -39.02
C ARG A 487 7.42 12.82 -38.20
N PHE A 488 7.83 14.06 -37.81
CA PHE A 488 6.96 14.99 -37.12
C PHE A 488 6.71 16.26 -37.93
N SER A 489 5.52 16.87 -37.75
CA SER A 489 5.15 18.12 -38.43
C SER A 489 5.78 19.34 -37.75
N ASP A 490 5.99 19.28 -36.45
CA ASP A 490 6.47 20.37 -35.61
C ASP A 490 7.46 19.83 -34.56
N ASP A 491 8.23 20.75 -33.95
CA ASP A 491 9.04 20.42 -32.77
C ASP A 491 8.10 20.16 -31.58
N GLY A 492 8.40 19.16 -30.73
CA GLY A 492 7.55 18.81 -29.59
C GLY A 492 8.21 17.84 -28.61
N ILE A 493 7.40 17.41 -27.64
CA ILE A 493 7.75 16.41 -26.65
C ILE A 493 6.59 15.40 -26.59
N SER A 494 6.91 14.12 -26.78
CA SER A 494 5.98 13.02 -26.54
C SER A 494 6.23 12.43 -25.14
N ILE A 495 5.17 12.10 -24.43
CA ILE A 495 5.24 11.53 -23.08
C ILE A 495 4.94 10.03 -23.19
N ILE A 496 5.92 9.20 -22.83
CA ILE A 496 5.79 7.74 -22.84
C ILE A 496 5.82 7.23 -21.40
N THR A 497 4.84 6.44 -21.02
CA THR A 497 4.74 5.79 -19.71
C THR A 497 4.85 4.29 -19.88
N GLY A 498 5.70 3.64 -19.09
CA GLY A 498 5.95 2.20 -19.14
C GLY A 498 6.96 1.76 -18.10
N SER A 499 7.32 0.49 -18.10
CA SER A 499 8.30 -0.08 -17.17
C SER A 499 9.74 0.08 -17.66
N ASN A 500 10.69 0.10 -16.73
CA ASN A 500 12.11 0.23 -17.04
C ASN A 500 12.65 -0.97 -17.85
N VAL A 501 13.56 -0.71 -18.75
CA VAL A 501 14.34 -1.70 -19.49
C VAL A 501 15.80 -1.58 -19.09
N TYR A 502 16.27 -2.43 -18.20
CA TYR A 502 17.66 -2.39 -17.67
C TYR A 502 18.61 -3.31 -18.43
N GLU A 503 18.11 -4.43 -18.91
CA GLU A 503 18.89 -5.42 -19.67
C GLU A 503 18.24 -5.65 -21.02
N LEU A 504 19.05 -5.70 -22.09
CA LEU A 504 18.55 -5.85 -23.44
C LEU A 504 19.50 -6.71 -24.26
N GLU A 505 18.92 -7.69 -24.98
CA GLU A 505 19.63 -8.53 -25.94
C GLU A 505 19.13 -8.24 -27.36
N ILE A 506 20.01 -7.75 -28.23
CA ILE A 506 19.66 -7.37 -29.60
C ILE A 506 20.34 -8.30 -30.61
N SER A 507 19.57 -8.96 -31.46
CA SER A 507 20.06 -9.73 -32.60
C SER A 507 20.35 -8.81 -33.78
N LEU A 508 21.59 -8.82 -34.28
CA LEU A 508 22.05 -8.01 -35.41
C LEU A 508 22.37 -8.86 -36.62
N ILE A 509 22.18 -8.28 -37.81
CA ILE A 509 22.56 -8.88 -39.10
C ILE A 509 23.88 -8.31 -39.59
N GLU A 510 24.59 -8.97 -40.51
CA GLU A 510 25.77 -8.40 -41.16
C GLU A 510 25.43 -7.10 -41.90
N GLY A 511 26.20 -6.05 -41.69
CA GLY A 511 26.00 -4.75 -42.33
C GLY A 511 25.42 -3.71 -41.34
N TRP A 512 24.58 -2.82 -41.85
CA TRP A 512 23.95 -1.77 -41.06
C TRP A 512 22.71 -2.28 -40.36
N ASN A 513 22.61 -1.92 -39.08
CA ASN A 513 21.45 -2.16 -38.20
C ASN A 513 21.00 -0.83 -37.58
N LEU A 514 19.70 -0.71 -37.32
CA LEU A 514 19.11 0.43 -36.63
C LEU A 514 18.55 -0.07 -35.31
N ILE A 515 19.12 0.42 -34.18
CA ILE A 515 18.86 -0.04 -32.82
C ILE A 515 18.45 1.10 -31.89
N SER A 516 17.86 0.79 -30.77
CA SER A 516 17.67 1.69 -29.63
C SER A 516 18.30 1.12 -28.35
N GLY A 517 18.54 1.98 -27.35
CA GLY A 517 19.07 1.61 -26.04
C GLY A 517 17.99 1.24 -25.03
N THR A 518 18.40 1.28 -23.76
CA THR A 518 17.60 1.00 -22.55
C THR A 518 16.98 2.27 -21.98
N THR A 519 16.32 2.16 -20.78
CA THR A 519 15.79 3.30 -20.03
C THR A 519 16.89 4.25 -19.57
N ASP A 520 18.05 3.70 -19.19
CA ASP A 520 19.22 4.50 -18.83
C ASP A 520 20.16 4.72 -20.03
N PRO A 521 20.96 5.82 -20.04
CA PRO A 521 21.97 6.03 -21.07
C PRO A 521 23.02 4.89 -21.08
N VAL A 522 23.32 4.34 -22.26
CA VAL A 522 24.30 3.25 -22.43
C VAL A 522 25.61 3.78 -22.99
N ASP A 523 26.69 3.74 -22.20
CA ASP A 523 28.05 4.00 -22.71
C ASP A 523 28.48 2.84 -23.63
N LEU A 524 28.94 3.18 -24.83
CA LEU A 524 29.35 2.19 -25.83
C LEU A 524 30.44 1.22 -25.36
N ASN A 525 31.26 1.63 -24.35
CA ASN A 525 32.25 0.75 -23.74
C ASN A 525 31.65 -0.36 -22.87
N ASN A 526 30.38 -0.21 -22.48
CA ASN A 526 29.64 -1.18 -21.65
C ASN A 526 28.84 -2.19 -22.49
N ILE A 527 28.79 -2.01 -23.81
CA ILE A 527 28.07 -2.93 -24.70
C ILE A 527 28.79 -4.29 -24.73
N GLY A 528 28.07 -5.33 -24.37
CA GLY A 528 28.53 -6.71 -24.53
C GLY A 528 28.49 -7.14 -26.00
N ASP A 529 29.64 -7.47 -26.57
CA ASP A 529 29.77 -8.00 -27.95
C ASP A 529 30.57 -9.30 -27.92
N PRO A 530 29.96 -10.41 -27.47
CA PRO A 530 30.65 -11.69 -27.33
C PRO A 530 31.15 -12.27 -28.65
N GLY A 531 30.55 -11.84 -29.76
CA GLY A 531 30.93 -12.25 -31.11
C GLY A 531 32.04 -11.39 -31.74
N GLY A 532 32.35 -10.23 -31.15
CA GLY A 532 33.27 -9.25 -31.71
C GLY A 532 32.82 -8.73 -33.08
N ILE A 533 31.50 -8.59 -33.27
CA ILE A 533 30.90 -8.26 -34.56
C ILE A 533 30.80 -6.76 -34.81
N ILE A 534 30.79 -5.92 -33.78
CA ILE A 534 30.69 -4.47 -33.92
C ILE A 534 31.92 -3.89 -34.60
N ILE A 535 31.70 -3.12 -35.69
CA ILE A 535 32.79 -2.36 -36.33
C ILE A 535 32.97 -1.06 -35.55
N SER A 536 34.13 -0.88 -34.92
CA SER A 536 34.45 0.28 -34.10
C SER A 536 34.26 1.60 -34.83
N GLY A 537 33.69 2.61 -34.15
CA GLY A 537 33.42 3.95 -34.67
C GLY A 537 32.25 4.02 -35.67
N THR A 538 31.32 3.04 -35.62
CA THR A 538 30.16 3.03 -36.54
C THR A 538 28.83 3.26 -35.83
N PHE A 539 28.84 3.80 -34.62
CA PHE A 539 27.60 4.26 -33.98
C PHE A 539 27.30 5.70 -34.39
N TYR A 540 26.14 5.90 -35.00
CA TYR A 540 25.70 7.22 -35.47
C TYR A 540 24.28 7.51 -35.03
N GLY A 541 24.11 8.66 -34.36
CA GLY A 541 22.83 9.33 -34.16
C GLY A 541 22.50 10.25 -35.32
N PHE A 542 21.34 10.91 -35.26
CA PHE A 542 20.89 11.85 -36.28
C PHE A 542 20.26 13.09 -35.64
N GLY A 543 20.87 14.25 -35.93
CA GLY A 543 20.36 15.56 -35.60
C GLY A 543 20.24 16.42 -36.87
N SER A 544 21.12 17.37 -37.08
CA SER A 544 21.24 18.10 -38.33
C SER A 544 21.90 17.26 -39.47
N GLY A 545 22.39 16.09 -39.16
CA GLY A 545 23.02 15.07 -39.99
C GLY A 545 23.45 13.88 -39.13
N TYR A 546 24.16 12.92 -39.75
CA TYR A 546 24.72 11.80 -39.01
C TYR A 546 25.96 12.22 -38.21
N GLU A 547 25.97 11.92 -36.93
CA GLU A 547 27.06 12.25 -36.01
C GLU A 547 27.45 10.99 -35.22
N ASN A 548 28.77 10.77 -35.01
CA ASN A 548 29.24 9.71 -34.15
C ASN A 548 28.83 10.00 -32.69
N VAL A 549 28.43 8.96 -31.98
CA VAL A 549 28.06 9.03 -30.57
C VAL A 549 28.95 8.11 -29.74
N ASP A 550 29.09 8.43 -28.45
CA ASP A 550 29.75 7.59 -27.44
C ASP A 550 28.79 7.01 -26.42
N VAL A 551 27.52 7.50 -26.42
CA VAL A 551 26.44 7.10 -25.53
C VAL A 551 25.16 6.91 -26.36
N LEU A 552 24.36 5.92 -26.03
CA LEU A 552 23.00 5.73 -26.56
C LEU A 552 22.03 6.34 -25.52
N GLU A 553 21.39 7.44 -25.90
CA GLU A 553 20.42 8.12 -25.02
C GLU A 553 19.04 7.47 -25.12
N PRO A 554 18.26 7.41 -24.01
CA PRO A 554 16.92 6.87 -24.02
C PRO A 554 15.97 7.57 -24.99
N GLY A 555 15.15 6.83 -25.68
CA GLY A 555 14.17 7.36 -26.64
C GLY A 555 14.73 7.69 -28.01
N GLU A 556 16.04 7.65 -28.18
CA GLU A 556 16.73 7.84 -29.47
C GLU A 556 17.10 6.51 -30.12
N SER A 557 17.41 6.55 -31.42
CA SER A 557 17.90 5.40 -32.19
C SER A 557 19.22 5.68 -32.87
N TYR A 558 19.94 4.61 -33.13
CA TYR A 558 21.31 4.68 -33.61
C TYR A 558 21.59 3.65 -34.70
N TRP A 559 22.31 4.08 -35.70
CA TRP A 559 22.92 3.18 -36.67
C TRP A 559 24.16 2.53 -36.06
N VAL A 560 24.28 1.21 -36.24
CA VAL A 560 25.50 0.47 -35.93
C VAL A 560 25.82 -0.47 -37.11
N ARG A 561 27.12 -0.63 -37.43
CA ARG A 561 27.56 -1.55 -38.48
C ARG A 561 28.28 -2.75 -37.86
N THR A 562 27.92 -3.94 -38.36
CA THR A 562 28.50 -5.21 -37.94
C THR A 562 29.21 -5.93 -39.07
N SER A 563 30.21 -6.73 -38.72
CA SER A 563 31.01 -7.55 -39.64
C SER A 563 30.40 -8.94 -39.91
N GLY A 564 29.37 -9.31 -39.17
CA GLY A 564 28.63 -10.58 -39.26
C GLY A 564 27.34 -10.50 -38.44
N ALA A 565 26.48 -11.51 -38.58
CA ALA A 565 25.33 -11.66 -37.71
C ALA A 565 25.76 -12.13 -36.29
N GLY A 566 25.06 -11.65 -35.26
CA GLY A 566 25.31 -12.02 -33.85
C GLY A 566 24.42 -11.27 -32.89
N VAL A 567 24.76 -11.32 -31.62
CA VAL A 567 24.00 -10.73 -30.53
C VAL A 567 24.87 -9.75 -29.77
N ILE A 568 24.28 -8.61 -29.41
CA ILE A 568 24.88 -7.65 -28.45
C ILE A 568 23.97 -7.53 -27.24
N THR A 569 24.55 -7.12 -26.10
CA THR A 569 23.81 -6.92 -24.83
C THR A 569 24.14 -5.57 -24.21
N PHE A 570 23.16 -4.97 -23.57
CA PHE A 570 23.27 -3.74 -22.81
C PHE A 570 23.01 -4.00 -21.35
#